data_708cb714a809bf7c134cade07df28c63
#
_entry.id   708cb714a809bf7c134cade07df28c63
#
_cell.length_a   1.000
_cell.length_b   1.000
_cell.length_c   1.000
_cell.angle_alpha   90.00
_cell.angle_beta   90.00
_cell.angle_gamma   90.00
#
_symmetry.space_group_name_H-M   'P 1'
#
loop_
_entity.id
_entity.type
_entity.pdbx_description
1 polymer ?
#
loop_
_entity_poly.entity_id
_entity_poly.type
_entity_poly.pdbx_seq_one_letter_code
_entity_poly.pdbx_strand_id
1 'polypeptide(L)'
;VADMTWNGGKKAVAASAPLFVVADTDIFAKAPKRLTAAGVSDILGKYIALADWKIASILSKEYYCAEVVNLETKAVRTVKDNLKEIAAGEEEACEKLMYALVLSGLAMQMTGNSRPASGAEHHLVHLWDMEVVNGHLDALHGEKVSAGTMLVLLEYKKIADAIRKGNCKVHTCTEEDRELLQSTFGKKGILG
;
A
#
# COMPACT_ATOMS: atom_id res chain seq x y z
N VAL A 1 -6.75 2.26 -11.93
CA VAL A 1 -5.47 1.59 -12.14
C VAL A 1 -5.59 0.15 -11.66
N ALA A 2 -5.14 -0.79 -12.45
CA ALA A 2 -5.07 -2.19 -12.07
C ALA A 2 -3.64 -2.69 -12.27
N ASP A 3 -3.14 -3.45 -11.29
CA ASP A 3 -1.84 -4.07 -11.37
C ASP A 3 -1.97 -5.49 -11.90
N MET A 4 -1.18 -5.81 -12.91
CA MET A 4 -1.16 -7.14 -13.53
C MET A 4 0.27 -7.68 -13.50
N THR A 5 0.42 -8.96 -13.17
CA THR A 5 1.71 -9.66 -13.34
C THR A 5 1.73 -10.28 -14.72
N TRP A 6 2.69 -9.89 -15.55
CA TRP A 6 2.84 -10.36 -16.92
C TRP A 6 4.31 -10.65 -17.23
N ASN A 7 4.62 -11.85 -17.69
CA ASN A 7 5.97 -12.27 -18.05
C ASN A 7 7.03 -11.97 -16.97
N GLY A 8 6.70 -12.22 -15.72
CA GLY A 8 7.60 -12.02 -14.59
C GLY A 8 7.79 -10.58 -14.12
N GLY A 9 7.05 -9.64 -14.69
CA GLY A 9 7.06 -8.24 -14.28
C GLY A 9 5.69 -7.76 -13.81
N LYS A 10 5.65 -6.85 -12.86
CA LYS A 10 4.43 -6.15 -12.46
C LYS A 10 4.20 -4.96 -13.39
N LYS A 11 2.98 -4.80 -13.88
CA LYS A 11 2.63 -3.71 -14.78
C LYS A 11 1.32 -3.06 -14.33
N ALA A 12 1.38 -1.78 -14.01
CA ALA A 12 0.18 -0.97 -13.79
C ALA A 12 -0.46 -0.63 -15.14
N VAL A 13 -1.74 -0.89 -15.27
CA VAL A 13 -2.51 -0.60 -16.48
C VAL A 13 -3.69 0.30 -16.14
N ALA A 14 -4.05 1.18 -17.08
CA ALA A 14 -5.28 1.93 -16.98
C ALA A 14 -6.47 0.97 -17.11
N ALA A 15 -7.36 1.00 -16.14
CA ALA A 15 -8.59 0.21 -16.14
C ALA A 15 -9.76 1.08 -15.71
N SER A 16 -10.96 0.74 -16.19
CA SER A 16 -12.18 1.39 -15.76
C SER A 16 -12.57 0.89 -14.36
N ALA A 17 -13.02 1.80 -13.50
CA ALA A 17 -13.62 1.41 -12.23
C ALA A 17 -14.95 0.67 -12.49
N PRO A 18 -15.38 -0.22 -11.58
CA PRO A 18 -16.70 -0.81 -11.63
C PRO A 18 -17.80 0.26 -11.68
N LEU A 19 -18.84 0.04 -12.47
CA LEU A 19 -20.00 0.96 -12.50
C LEU A 19 -20.82 0.87 -11.21
N PHE A 20 -20.83 -0.30 -10.59
CA PHE A 20 -21.52 -0.57 -9.32
C PHE A 20 -20.66 -1.46 -8.44
N VAL A 21 -20.72 -1.22 -7.14
CA VAL A 21 -20.20 -2.10 -6.10
C VAL A 21 -21.37 -2.46 -5.20
N VAL A 22 -21.71 -3.75 -5.14
CA VAL A 22 -22.72 -4.27 -4.22
C VAL A 22 -21.98 -4.91 -3.05
N ALA A 23 -22.15 -4.34 -1.88
CA ALA A 23 -21.52 -4.81 -0.65
C ALA A 23 -22.63 -5.29 0.30
N ASP A 24 -22.70 -6.60 0.50
CA ASP A 24 -23.61 -7.23 1.44
C ASP A 24 -22.86 -7.45 2.77
N THR A 25 -23.30 -6.74 3.82
CA THR A 25 -22.66 -6.74 5.14
C THR A 25 -22.74 -8.11 5.81
N ASP A 26 -23.84 -8.83 5.62
CA ASP A 26 -24.02 -10.19 6.11
C ASP A 26 -22.99 -11.18 5.54
N ILE A 27 -22.71 -11.07 4.26
CA ILE A 27 -21.68 -11.88 3.58
C ILE A 27 -20.30 -11.49 4.10
N PHE A 28 -20.06 -10.19 4.25
CA PHE A 28 -18.79 -9.65 4.71
C PHE A 28 -18.45 -10.07 6.14
N ALA A 29 -19.41 -9.97 7.06
CA ALA A 29 -19.23 -10.37 8.45
C ALA A 29 -18.94 -11.87 8.61
N LYS A 30 -19.44 -12.69 7.67
CA LYS A 30 -19.23 -14.14 7.63
C LYS A 30 -17.98 -14.57 6.81
N ALA A 31 -17.24 -13.62 6.26
CA ALA A 31 -16.03 -13.92 5.49
C ALA A 31 -14.99 -14.66 6.34
N PRO A 32 -14.17 -15.53 5.75
CA PRO A 32 -13.07 -16.16 6.46
C PRO A 32 -12.17 -15.12 7.13
N LYS A 33 -11.82 -15.33 8.41
CA LYS A 33 -11.02 -14.38 9.21
C LYS A 33 -9.70 -13.98 8.54
N ARG A 34 -9.09 -14.89 7.76
CA ARG A 34 -7.88 -14.60 6.98
C ARG A 34 -8.11 -13.51 5.94
N LEU A 35 -9.27 -13.51 5.26
CA LEU A 35 -9.62 -12.48 4.29
C LEU A 35 -9.90 -11.13 4.95
N THR A 36 -10.63 -11.15 6.07
CA THR A 36 -10.90 -9.95 6.87
C THR A 36 -9.59 -9.34 7.38
N ALA A 37 -8.67 -10.15 7.93
CA ALA A 37 -7.36 -9.69 8.37
C ALA A 37 -6.52 -9.11 7.23
N ALA A 38 -6.57 -9.71 6.05
CA ALA A 38 -5.91 -9.18 4.86
C ALA A 38 -6.46 -7.80 4.45
N GLY A 39 -7.80 -7.63 4.46
CA GLY A 39 -8.44 -6.34 4.19
C GLY A 39 -8.05 -5.26 5.20
N VAL A 40 -8.04 -5.59 6.50
CA VAL A 40 -7.58 -4.69 7.57
C VAL A 40 -6.13 -4.28 7.33
N SER A 41 -5.26 -5.23 7.00
CA SER A 41 -3.84 -4.98 6.76
C SER A 41 -3.61 -4.05 5.57
N ASP A 42 -4.38 -4.23 4.49
CA ASP A 42 -4.31 -3.37 3.33
C ASP A 42 -4.72 -1.93 3.68
N ILE A 43 -5.79 -1.75 4.45
CA ILE A 43 -6.21 -0.41 4.92
C ILE A 43 -5.15 0.22 5.83
N LEU A 44 -4.54 -0.53 6.76
CA LEU A 44 -3.51 0.01 7.65
C LEU A 44 -2.23 0.43 6.88
N GLY A 45 -1.91 -0.23 5.79
CA GLY A 45 -0.82 0.16 4.89
C GLY A 45 -0.94 1.59 4.36
N LYS A 46 -2.16 2.13 4.27
CA LYS A 46 -2.41 3.50 3.79
C LYS A 46 -1.72 4.58 4.64
N TYR A 47 -1.38 4.30 5.90
CA TYR A 47 -0.54 5.22 6.68
C TYR A 47 0.81 5.47 6.01
N ILE A 48 1.43 4.44 5.44
CA ILE A 48 2.69 4.57 4.69
C ILE A 48 2.44 5.32 3.38
N ALA A 49 1.45 4.90 2.60
CA ALA A 49 1.11 5.54 1.33
C ALA A 49 0.87 7.05 1.47
N LEU A 50 0.11 7.47 2.49
CA LEU A 50 -0.16 8.88 2.74
C LEU A 50 1.09 9.66 3.19
N ALA A 51 1.97 9.03 3.98
CA ALA A 51 3.25 9.62 4.38
C ALA A 51 4.17 9.80 3.16
N ASP A 52 4.29 8.79 2.31
CA ASP A 52 5.09 8.82 1.09
C ASP A 52 4.58 9.87 0.11
N TRP A 53 3.27 9.94 -0.07
CA TRP A 53 2.66 10.98 -0.92
C TRP A 53 2.95 12.37 -0.41
N LYS A 54 2.90 12.57 0.93
CA LYS A 54 3.28 13.84 1.54
C LYS A 54 4.76 14.16 1.32
N ILE A 55 5.65 13.18 1.48
CA ILE A 55 7.09 13.34 1.24
C ILE A 55 7.33 13.69 -0.24
N ALA A 56 6.74 12.96 -1.17
CA ALA A 56 6.84 13.23 -2.60
C ALA A 56 6.35 14.65 -2.96
N SER A 57 5.27 15.12 -2.34
CA SER A 57 4.77 16.48 -2.57
C SER A 57 5.76 17.56 -2.13
N ILE A 58 6.56 17.29 -1.09
CA ILE A 58 7.58 18.22 -0.57
C ILE A 58 8.83 18.18 -1.44
N LEU A 59 9.31 16.97 -1.77
CA LEU A 59 10.60 16.79 -2.45
C LEU A 59 10.52 17.05 -3.96
N SER A 60 9.50 16.48 -4.61
CA SER A 60 9.33 16.52 -6.07
C SER A 60 8.19 17.42 -6.53
N LYS A 61 7.53 18.13 -5.60
CA LYS A 61 6.38 19.01 -5.88
C LYS A 61 5.23 18.28 -6.58
N GLU A 62 5.10 17.00 -6.32
CA GLU A 62 4.01 16.17 -6.81
C GLU A 62 2.66 16.69 -6.29
N TYR A 63 1.62 16.59 -7.12
CA TYR A 63 0.27 16.99 -6.71
C TYR A 63 -0.18 16.22 -5.46
N TYR A 64 -0.73 16.94 -4.51
CA TYR A 64 -1.20 16.42 -3.24
C TYR A 64 -2.59 16.96 -2.92
N CYS A 65 -3.58 16.10 -2.84
CA CYS A 65 -4.96 16.47 -2.57
C CYS A 65 -5.28 16.31 -1.08
N ALA A 66 -5.42 17.41 -0.37
CA ALA A 66 -5.71 17.41 1.07
C ALA A 66 -7.05 16.75 1.40
N GLU A 67 -8.06 16.92 0.55
CA GLU A 67 -9.40 16.33 0.72
C GLU A 67 -9.32 14.80 0.65
N VAL A 68 -8.62 14.26 -0.35
CA VAL A 68 -8.43 12.81 -0.49
C VAL A 68 -7.64 12.24 0.69
N VAL A 69 -6.60 12.95 1.13
CA VAL A 69 -5.80 12.54 2.30
C VAL A 69 -6.65 12.53 3.57
N ASN A 70 -7.51 13.53 3.77
CA ASN A 70 -8.41 13.57 4.92
C ASN A 70 -9.42 12.42 4.88
N LEU A 71 -9.95 12.11 3.72
CA LEU A 71 -10.89 11.02 3.47
C LEU A 71 -10.23 9.67 3.82
N GLU A 72 -9.07 9.38 3.26
CA GLU A 72 -8.29 8.16 3.56
C GLU A 72 -7.89 8.07 5.03
N THR A 73 -7.43 9.17 5.61
CA THR A 73 -7.05 9.22 7.04
C THR A 73 -8.23 8.86 7.95
N LYS A 74 -9.43 9.34 7.64
CA LYS A 74 -10.66 8.97 8.38
C LYS A 74 -10.96 7.49 8.23
N ALA A 75 -10.89 6.95 7.00
CA ALA A 75 -11.13 5.55 6.73
C ALA A 75 -10.17 4.65 7.53
N VAL A 76 -8.87 4.93 7.47
CA VAL A 76 -7.84 4.17 8.20
C VAL A 76 -8.06 4.25 9.72
N ARG A 77 -8.37 5.43 10.25
CA ARG A 77 -8.66 5.60 11.69
C ARG A 77 -9.90 4.82 12.10
N THR A 78 -10.96 4.87 11.31
CA THR A 78 -12.18 4.11 11.59
C THR A 78 -11.89 2.62 11.70
N VAL A 79 -11.13 2.05 10.77
CA VAL A 79 -10.74 0.63 10.84
C VAL A 79 -9.87 0.36 12.05
N LYS A 80 -8.84 1.19 12.30
CA LYS A 80 -7.94 1.05 13.44
C LYS A 80 -8.71 1.06 14.79
N ASP A 81 -9.67 1.95 14.92
CA ASP A 81 -10.41 2.12 16.17
C ASP A 81 -11.49 1.04 16.41
N ASN A 82 -11.79 0.22 15.39
CA ASN A 82 -12.74 -0.91 15.46
C ASN A 82 -12.07 -2.29 15.22
N LEU A 83 -10.74 -2.41 15.42
CA LEU A 83 -10.01 -3.66 15.13
C LEU A 83 -10.50 -4.88 15.89
N LYS A 84 -10.89 -4.71 17.15
CA LYS A 84 -11.37 -5.82 18.02
C LYS A 84 -12.73 -6.32 17.54
N GLU A 85 -13.61 -5.41 17.23
CA GLU A 85 -14.97 -5.67 16.76
C GLU A 85 -14.94 -6.31 15.35
N ILE A 86 -14.07 -5.83 14.46
CA ILE A 86 -13.83 -6.45 13.15
C ILE A 86 -13.30 -7.89 13.33
N ALA A 87 -12.33 -8.11 14.23
CA ALA A 87 -11.79 -9.43 14.50
C ALA A 87 -12.82 -10.37 15.13
N ALA A 88 -13.78 -9.83 15.89
CA ALA A 88 -14.91 -10.56 16.43
C ALA A 88 -15.95 -10.94 15.35
N GLY A 89 -15.96 -10.22 14.22
CA GLY A 89 -16.92 -10.40 13.14
C GLY A 89 -18.23 -9.65 13.38
N GLU A 90 -18.18 -8.56 14.16
CA GLU A 90 -19.35 -7.71 14.37
C GLU A 90 -19.73 -7.01 13.06
N GLU A 91 -21.00 -7.15 12.68
CA GLU A 91 -21.50 -6.71 11.36
C GLU A 91 -21.22 -5.23 11.10
N GLU A 92 -21.56 -4.36 12.05
CA GLU A 92 -21.33 -2.90 11.92
C GLU A 92 -19.84 -2.57 11.74
N ALA A 93 -18.95 -3.29 12.44
CA ALA A 93 -17.51 -3.09 12.31
C ALA A 93 -16.97 -3.60 10.97
N CYS A 94 -17.51 -4.73 10.48
CA CYS A 94 -17.19 -5.27 9.16
C CYS A 94 -17.70 -4.35 8.04
N GLU A 95 -18.86 -3.69 8.20
CA GLU A 95 -19.35 -2.65 7.30
C GLU A 95 -18.36 -1.48 7.21
N LYS A 96 -17.83 -1.01 8.36
CA LYS A 96 -16.83 0.07 8.38
C LYS A 96 -15.56 -0.31 7.63
N LEU A 97 -15.10 -1.56 7.74
CA LEU A 97 -13.97 -2.07 6.96
C LEU A 97 -14.28 -2.07 5.46
N MET A 98 -15.46 -2.57 5.06
CA MET A 98 -15.87 -2.58 3.68
C MET A 98 -15.95 -1.18 3.10
N TYR A 99 -16.57 -0.26 3.84
CA TYR A 99 -16.64 1.14 3.45
C TYR A 99 -15.26 1.76 3.25
N ALA A 100 -14.30 1.47 4.14
CA ALA A 100 -12.93 1.96 4.02
C ALA A 100 -12.23 1.43 2.76
N LEU A 101 -12.44 0.14 2.41
CA LEU A 101 -11.87 -0.46 1.20
C LEU A 101 -12.45 0.17 -0.08
N VAL A 102 -13.76 0.38 -0.14
CA VAL A 102 -14.42 1.06 -1.26
C VAL A 102 -13.94 2.51 -1.38
N LEU A 103 -13.82 3.19 -0.24
CA LEU A 103 -13.38 4.58 -0.18
C LEU A 103 -11.94 4.75 -0.71
N SER A 104 -11.05 3.81 -0.38
CA SER A 104 -9.68 3.77 -0.91
C SER A 104 -9.66 3.62 -2.43
N GLY A 105 -10.54 2.78 -2.99
CA GLY A 105 -10.74 2.69 -4.45
C GLY A 105 -11.20 4.00 -5.08
N LEU A 106 -12.15 4.69 -4.44
CA LEU A 106 -12.63 6.00 -4.89
C LEU A 106 -11.54 7.07 -4.81
N ALA A 107 -10.74 7.07 -3.76
CA ALA A 107 -9.60 7.98 -3.60
C ALA A 107 -8.59 7.86 -4.76
N MET A 108 -8.25 6.64 -5.16
CA MET A 108 -7.43 6.40 -6.34
C MET A 108 -8.09 6.88 -7.64
N GLN A 109 -9.40 6.71 -7.77
CA GLN A 109 -10.15 7.20 -8.92
C GLN A 109 -10.15 8.74 -8.98
N MET A 110 -10.34 9.42 -7.84
CA MET A 110 -10.32 10.88 -7.74
C MET A 110 -8.97 11.49 -8.11
N THR A 111 -7.88 10.83 -7.79
CA THR A 111 -6.51 11.30 -8.09
C THR A 111 -5.98 10.82 -9.43
N GLY A 112 -6.61 9.80 -10.03
CA GLY A 112 -6.14 9.18 -11.27
C GLY A 112 -4.86 8.36 -11.12
N ASN A 113 -4.43 8.09 -9.89
CA ASN A 113 -3.22 7.32 -9.57
C ASN A 113 -3.37 6.56 -8.25
N SER A 114 -2.37 5.74 -7.88
CA SER A 114 -2.39 4.90 -6.69
C SER A 114 -1.82 5.56 -5.42
N ARG A 115 -1.37 6.80 -5.48
CA ARG A 115 -0.74 7.49 -4.34
C ARG A 115 -1.55 7.46 -3.04
N PRO A 116 -2.89 7.61 -3.06
CA PRO A 116 -3.68 7.53 -1.83
C PRO A 116 -3.61 6.16 -1.14
N ALA A 117 -3.36 5.10 -1.90
CA ALA A 117 -3.52 3.72 -1.45
C ALA A 117 -2.23 2.89 -1.42
N SER A 118 -1.16 3.32 -2.10
CA SER A 118 0.03 2.51 -2.35
C SER A 118 1.30 3.35 -2.17
N GLY A 119 2.15 2.95 -1.25
CA GLY A 119 3.44 3.54 -0.95
C GLY A 119 4.56 2.49 -0.96
N ALA A 120 5.60 2.70 -0.18
CA ALA A 120 6.78 1.83 -0.11
C ALA A 120 6.41 0.39 0.31
N GLU A 121 5.38 0.20 1.14
CA GLU A 121 4.87 -1.11 1.52
C GLU A 121 4.41 -1.92 0.31
N HIS A 122 3.72 -1.29 -0.62
CA HIS A 122 3.27 -1.93 -1.86
C HIS A 122 4.42 -2.18 -2.85
N HIS A 123 5.47 -1.35 -2.85
CA HIS A 123 6.66 -1.62 -3.64
C HIS A 123 7.33 -2.94 -3.23
N LEU A 124 7.38 -3.25 -1.92
CA LEU A 124 7.84 -4.54 -1.43
C LEU A 124 6.93 -5.69 -1.87
N VAL A 125 5.60 -5.49 -1.83
CA VAL A 125 4.64 -6.48 -2.33
C VAL A 125 4.85 -6.76 -3.83
N HIS A 126 5.05 -5.71 -4.62
CA HIS A 126 5.32 -5.85 -6.05
C HIS A 126 6.62 -6.62 -6.32
N LEU A 127 7.67 -6.36 -5.54
CA LEU A 127 8.92 -7.11 -5.63
C LEU A 127 8.69 -8.60 -5.35
N TRP A 128 8.02 -8.93 -4.25
CA TRP A 128 7.70 -10.32 -3.91
C TRP A 128 6.83 -11.00 -4.96
N ASP A 129 5.83 -10.30 -5.51
CA ASP A 129 4.99 -10.83 -6.59
C ASP A 129 5.79 -11.13 -7.86
N MET A 130 6.86 -10.38 -8.15
CA MET A 130 7.75 -10.62 -9.28
C MET A 130 8.71 -11.78 -9.03
N GLU A 131 9.23 -11.92 -7.82
CA GLU A 131 10.19 -12.97 -7.46
C GLU A 131 9.55 -14.37 -7.44
N VAL A 132 8.27 -14.46 -7.06
CA VAL A 132 7.56 -15.73 -6.95
C VAL A 132 6.84 -16.17 -8.24
N VAL A 133 7.10 -15.53 -9.36
CA VAL A 133 6.44 -15.88 -10.65
C VAL A 133 6.62 -17.35 -11.03
N ASN A 134 7.72 -17.98 -10.62
CA ASN A 134 8.00 -19.38 -10.85
C ASN A 134 7.78 -20.27 -9.62
N GLY A 135 7.25 -19.72 -8.53
CA GLY A 135 6.96 -20.40 -7.29
C GLY A 135 5.56 -20.08 -6.79
N HIS A 136 4.95 -21.01 -6.06
CA HIS A 136 3.66 -20.77 -5.42
C HIS A 136 3.89 -20.16 -4.04
N LEU A 137 3.45 -18.90 -3.84
CA LEU A 137 3.34 -18.28 -2.52
C LEU A 137 1.87 -18.17 -2.14
N ASP A 138 1.43 -19.00 -1.21
CA ASP A 138 0.08 -18.89 -0.64
C ASP A 138 0.01 -17.73 0.37
N ALA A 139 0.09 -16.51 -0.15
CA ALA A 139 -0.07 -15.30 0.64
C ALA A 139 -1.01 -14.33 -0.08
N LEU A 140 -2.04 -13.89 0.64
CA LEU A 140 -2.96 -12.87 0.17
C LEU A 140 -2.24 -11.52 0.02
N HIS A 141 -2.78 -10.66 -0.86
CA HIS A 141 -2.22 -9.31 -1.08
C HIS A 141 -2.07 -8.54 0.25
N GLY A 142 -3.13 -8.47 1.06
CA GLY A 142 -3.08 -7.77 2.34
C GLY A 142 -2.13 -8.39 3.37
N GLU A 143 -1.87 -9.70 3.33
CA GLU A 143 -0.86 -10.35 4.18
C GLU A 143 0.55 -9.85 3.80
N LYS A 144 0.83 -9.75 2.50
CA LYS A 144 2.09 -9.16 1.99
C LYS A 144 2.18 -7.68 2.34
N VAL A 145 1.09 -6.91 2.19
CA VAL A 145 1.05 -5.49 2.60
C VAL A 145 1.33 -5.36 4.09
N SER A 146 0.81 -6.24 4.95
CA SER A 146 1.11 -6.24 6.39
C SER A 146 2.62 -6.37 6.65
N ALA A 147 3.26 -7.37 6.04
CA ALA A 147 4.70 -7.58 6.17
C ALA A 147 5.50 -6.37 5.65
N GLY A 148 5.14 -5.86 4.48
CA GLY A 148 5.73 -4.66 3.89
C GLY A 148 5.60 -3.44 4.79
N THR A 149 4.41 -3.21 5.34
CA THR A 149 4.15 -2.10 6.28
C THR A 149 5.06 -2.18 7.51
N MET A 150 5.21 -3.36 8.11
CA MET A 150 6.08 -3.54 9.27
C MET A 150 7.55 -3.23 8.95
N LEU A 151 8.05 -3.72 7.82
CA LEU A 151 9.42 -3.46 7.38
C LEU A 151 9.66 -1.97 7.12
N VAL A 152 8.76 -1.33 6.39
CA VAL A 152 8.87 0.11 6.07
C VAL A 152 8.79 0.96 7.33
N LEU A 153 7.90 0.65 8.28
CA LEU A 153 7.82 1.38 9.55
C LEU A 153 9.12 1.31 10.35
N LEU A 154 9.80 0.15 10.37
CA LEU A 154 11.09 0.00 11.03
C LEU A 154 12.15 0.88 10.38
N GLU A 155 12.22 0.91 9.04
CA GLU A 155 13.16 1.74 8.31
C GLU A 155 12.84 3.24 8.47
N TYR A 156 11.58 3.63 8.39
CA TYR A 156 11.16 5.04 8.57
C TYR A 156 11.49 5.54 9.99
N LYS A 157 11.34 4.69 11.00
CA LYS A 157 11.76 5.03 12.35
C LYS A 157 13.27 5.28 12.43
N LYS A 158 14.09 4.43 11.83
CA LYS A 158 15.55 4.61 11.76
C LYS A 158 15.92 5.92 11.06
N ILE A 159 15.31 6.19 9.90
CA ILE A 159 15.54 7.43 9.13
C ILE A 159 15.14 8.65 9.95
N ALA A 160 13.95 8.64 10.55
CA ALA A 160 13.47 9.75 11.38
C ALA A 160 14.39 10.00 12.59
N ASP A 161 14.89 8.96 13.22
CA ASP A 161 15.83 9.08 14.35
C ASP A 161 17.20 9.61 13.90
N ALA A 162 17.68 9.19 12.72
CA ALA A 162 18.92 9.72 12.13
C ALA A 162 18.80 11.22 11.80
N ILE A 163 17.67 11.63 11.20
CA ILE A 163 17.39 13.05 10.91
C ILE A 163 17.35 13.89 12.20
N ARG A 164 16.61 13.44 13.23
CA ARG A 164 16.50 14.14 14.51
C ARG A 164 17.85 14.30 15.22
N LYS A 165 18.75 13.33 15.04
CA LYS A 165 20.11 13.37 15.62
C LYS A 165 21.12 14.14 14.77
N GLY A 166 20.72 14.66 13.60
CA GLY A 166 21.62 15.33 12.66
C GLY A 166 22.63 14.39 11.98
N ASN A 167 22.39 13.08 12.02
CA ASN A 167 23.26 12.03 11.45
C ASN A 167 22.87 11.62 10.03
N CYS A 168 22.09 12.43 9.34
CA CYS A 168 21.63 12.16 7.99
C CYS A 168 22.49 12.93 7.00
N LYS A 169 23.05 12.22 6.00
CA LYS A 169 23.74 12.82 4.86
C LYS A 169 22.99 12.44 3.59
N VAL A 170 22.73 13.43 2.76
CA VAL A 170 22.16 13.22 1.42
C VAL A 170 23.32 13.19 0.43
N HIS A 171 23.37 12.16 -0.40
CA HIS A 171 24.30 12.07 -1.52
C HIS A 171 23.52 11.80 -2.81
N THR A 172 24.09 12.16 -3.94
CA THR A 172 23.59 11.78 -5.25
C THR A 172 23.86 10.30 -5.48
N CYS A 173 23.02 9.65 -6.30
CA CYS A 173 23.22 8.26 -6.70
C CYS A 173 24.62 8.08 -7.29
N THR A 174 25.38 7.15 -6.74
CA THR A 174 26.74 6.81 -7.17
C THR A 174 26.73 5.67 -8.19
N GLU A 175 27.89 5.39 -8.80
CA GLU A 175 28.02 4.21 -9.68
C GLU A 175 27.87 2.89 -8.89
N GLU A 176 28.35 2.84 -7.64
CA GLU A 176 28.16 1.69 -6.74
C GLU A 176 26.68 1.42 -6.47
N ASP A 177 25.86 2.46 -6.28
CA ASP A 177 24.42 2.32 -6.13
C ASP A 177 23.77 1.72 -7.40
N ARG A 178 24.23 2.14 -8.59
CA ARG A 178 23.77 1.61 -9.88
C ARG A 178 24.16 0.16 -10.08
N GLU A 179 25.41 -0.20 -9.74
CA GLU A 179 25.89 -1.58 -9.79
C GLU A 179 25.08 -2.47 -8.83
N LEU A 180 24.78 -1.99 -7.63
CA LEU A 180 23.92 -2.68 -6.67
C LEU A 180 22.52 -2.91 -7.24
N LEU A 181 21.89 -1.88 -7.82
CA LEU A 181 20.59 -2.00 -8.48
C LEU A 181 20.64 -3.01 -9.64
N GLN A 182 21.67 -2.96 -10.45
CA GLN A 182 21.85 -3.87 -11.57
C GLN A 182 22.07 -5.31 -11.11
N SER A 183 22.85 -5.54 -10.05
CA SER A 183 23.10 -6.87 -9.49
C SER A 183 21.85 -7.46 -8.85
N THR A 184 21.02 -6.60 -8.21
CA THR A 184 19.80 -7.02 -7.52
C THR A 184 18.64 -7.28 -8.49
N PHE A 185 18.42 -6.41 -9.46
CA PHE A 185 17.27 -6.43 -10.37
C PHE A 185 17.59 -6.82 -11.81
N GLY A 186 18.86 -7.12 -12.12
CA GLY A 186 19.32 -7.46 -13.47
C GLY A 186 19.10 -6.30 -14.46
N LYS A 187 18.92 -6.64 -15.73
CA LYS A 187 18.71 -5.64 -16.79
C LYS A 187 17.47 -4.76 -16.58
N LYS A 188 16.52 -5.19 -15.75
CA LYS A 188 15.30 -4.42 -15.42
C LYS A 188 15.57 -3.28 -14.44
N GLY A 189 16.63 -3.35 -13.63
CA GLY A 189 17.00 -2.28 -12.69
C GLY A 189 17.58 -1.02 -13.34
N ILE A 190 17.82 -1.04 -14.66
CA ILE A 190 18.38 0.09 -15.41
C ILE A 190 17.26 0.95 -16.07
N LEU A 191 16.04 0.45 -16.09
CA LEU A 191 14.91 1.07 -16.84
C LEU A 191 13.97 1.89 -15.94
N GLY A 192 14.35 2.15 -14.69
CA GLY A 192 13.60 2.97 -13.74
C GLY A 192 14.10 4.41 -13.65
#